data_f8441c40c58727deda92212ef27d3449
#
_entry.id   f8441c40c58727deda92212ef27d3449
#
_cell.length_a   1.000
_cell.length_b   1.000
_cell.length_c   1.000
_cell.angle_alpha   90.00
_cell.angle_beta   90.00
_cell.angle_gamma   90.00
#
_symmetry.space_group_name_H-M   'P 1'
#
loop_
_entity.id
_entity.type
_entity.pdbx_description
1 polymer ?
#
loop_
_entity_poly.entity_id
_entity_poly.type
_entity_poly.pdbx_seq_one_letter_code
_entity_poly.pdbx_strand_id
1 'polypeptide(L)'
;VKTLKKPCLGAVFYFPIHGQSSTFVFSIKFNFMPQLQEIASQVRRDIVRMVHGVQSGHPGGSLGCTDFLVALYFEVMHRNPGFEMNGQGEDLFFLSNGHISPLFYSVLARAGYFPVSELATFRKLNSRLQGHPATHEHLPGVRVASGSLGQGLSVAIGAALSKKLNKDTHIVYSLHGDGELQEGQNWEAIMFAAHHKVDNLIATVDCNGQQIDGPTSKVLNLENLKDKWLAFGWEVLEMDGHDMKAIVDTLNLAKSKTGQGKPICILMKTGMGKGVNFMEGSHEWHGIAPNDDQLKQALAQLPETLGDY
;
A
#
# COMPACT_ATOMS: atom_id res chain seq x y z
N VAL A 1 19.29 15.82 -9.67
CA VAL A 1 18.25 15.25 -8.81
C VAL A 1 17.23 16.36 -8.59
N LYS A 2 16.12 16.35 -9.33
CA LYS A 2 15.00 17.29 -9.09
C LYS A 2 14.15 16.69 -7.99
N THR A 3 14.23 17.24 -6.80
CA THR A 3 13.30 17.01 -5.70
C THR A 3 11.90 17.44 -6.14
N LEU A 4 10.98 16.49 -6.28
CA LEU A 4 9.56 16.75 -6.46
C LEU A 4 9.02 17.35 -5.15
N LYS A 5 8.99 18.68 -5.06
CA LYS A 5 8.20 19.39 -4.05
C LYS A 5 6.72 19.22 -4.42
N LYS A 6 5.87 18.83 -3.45
CA LYS A 6 4.40 18.91 -3.61
C LYS A 6 4.05 20.30 -4.13
N PRO A 7 3.31 20.44 -5.24
CA PRO A 7 2.72 21.74 -5.56
C PRO A 7 1.61 21.99 -4.55
N CYS A 8 1.71 23.12 -3.85
CA CYS A 8 0.62 23.67 -3.06
C CYS A 8 -0.62 23.82 -3.97
N LEU A 9 -1.78 23.54 -3.42
CA LEU A 9 -3.07 23.81 -4.03
C LEU A 9 -3.08 25.23 -4.63
N GLY A 10 -3.25 25.31 -5.96
CA GLY A 10 -3.58 26.53 -6.69
C GLY A 10 -2.47 27.59 -6.75
N ALA A 11 -1.64 27.58 -7.78
CA ALA A 11 -0.82 28.75 -8.12
C ALA A 11 -1.75 29.84 -8.65
N VAL A 12 -1.90 30.94 -7.88
CA VAL A 12 -2.61 32.15 -8.34
C VAL A 12 -1.57 33.03 -9.07
N PHE A 13 -1.72 33.16 -10.39
CA PHE A 13 -0.93 34.10 -11.18
C PHE A 13 -1.69 35.41 -11.32
N TYR A 14 -1.12 36.53 -10.87
CA TYR A 14 -1.62 37.87 -11.11
C TYR A 14 -1.01 38.42 -12.40
N PHE A 15 -1.84 38.70 -13.42
CA PHE A 15 -1.46 39.52 -14.57
C PHE A 15 -2.20 40.86 -14.46
N PRO A 16 -1.50 41.99 -14.41
CA PRO A 16 -2.14 43.29 -14.47
C PRO A 16 -2.54 43.59 -15.92
N ILE A 17 -3.85 43.61 -16.18
CA ILE A 17 -4.40 44.17 -17.40
C ILE A 17 -5.10 45.50 -17.03
N HIS A 18 -4.72 46.57 -17.74
CA HIS A 18 -5.24 47.91 -17.52
C HIS A 18 -6.76 47.94 -17.52
N GLY A 19 -7.36 48.29 -16.41
CA GLY A 19 -8.69 48.96 -16.39
C GLY A 19 -9.91 48.16 -15.96
N GLN A 20 -9.84 46.85 -15.61
CA GLN A 20 -10.96 46.15 -14.93
C GLN A 20 -10.43 44.96 -14.13
N SER A 21 -10.84 44.88 -12.86
CA SER A 21 -10.50 43.80 -11.97
C SER A 21 -11.41 42.58 -12.21
N SER A 22 -11.02 41.74 -13.13
CA SER A 22 -11.64 40.42 -13.34
C SER A 22 -10.71 39.33 -12.82
N THR A 23 -11.06 38.69 -11.72
CA THR A 23 -10.30 37.58 -11.15
C THR A 23 -10.68 36.31 -11.92
N PHE A 24 -9.87 35.90 -12.88
CA PHE A 24 -9.99 34.58 -13.49
C PHE A 24 -9.25 33.57 -12.62
N VAL A 25 -9.98 32.72 -11.91
CA VAL A 25 -9.40 31.57 -11.21
C VAL A 25 -9.28 30.42 -12.22
N PHE A 26 -8.10 30.27 -12.79
CA PHE A 26 -7.78 29.05 -13.55
C PHE A 26 -7.46 27.95 -12.55
N SER A 27 -8.43 27.06 -12.30
CA SER A 27 -8.18 25.80 -11.64
C SER A 27 -7.54 24.84 -12.66
N ILE A 28 -6.22 24.81 -12.71
CA ILE A 28 -5.50 23.74 -13.42
C ILE A 28 -5.68 22.47 -12.61
N LYS A 29 -6.67 21.65 -12.96
CA LYS A 29 -6.73 20.26 -12.46
C LYS A 29 -5.55 19.53 -13.12
N PHE A 30 -4.44 19.40 -12.39
CA PHE A 30 -3.40 18.45 -12.75
C PHE A 30 -4.05 17.06 -12.76
N ASN A 31 -3.98 16.38 -13.90
CA ASN A 31 -4.44 15.00 -13.98
C ASN A 31 -3.35 14.11 -13.39
N PHE A 32 -3.45 13.81 -12.09
CA PHE A 32 -2.47 13.00 -11.35
C PHE A 32 -2.49 11.51 -11.76
N MET A 33 -3.55 11.05 -12.41
CA MET A 33 -3.72 9.63 -12.75
C MET A 33 -2.62 9.07 -13.64
N PRO A 34 -2.18 9.71 -14.73
CA PRO A 34 -1.05 9.24 -15.53
C PRO A 34 0.25 9.15 -14.72
N GLN A 35 0.51 10.11 -13.83
CA GLN A 35 1.70 10.10 -12.98
C GLN A 35 1.69 8.92 -11.99
N LEU A 36 0.56 8.58 -11.39
CA LEU A 36 0.44 7.41 -10.51
C LEU A 36 0.65 6.12 -11.28
N GLN A 37 0.16 6.02 -12.52
CA GLN A 37 0.38 4.85 -13.37
C GLN A 37 1.86 4.69 -13.78
N GLU A 38 2.55 5.78 -14.07
CA GLU A 38 4.00 5.79 -14.33
C GLU A 38 4.79 5.30 -13.10
N ILE A 39 4.44 5.78 -11.90
CA ILE A 39 5.06 5.31 -10.66
C ILE A 39 4.77 3.82 -10.45
N ALA A 40 3.54 3.38 -10.66
CA ALA A 40 3.15 1.98 -10.50
C ALA A 40 3.89 1.06 -11.48
N SER A 41 4.08 1.49 -12.73
CA SER A 41 4.88 0.74 -13.71
C SER A 41 6.32 0.57 -13.24
N GLN A 42 6.95 1.65 -12.77
CA GLN A 42 8.33 1.59 -12.30
C GLN A 42 8.46 0.75 -11.01
N VAL A 43 7.51 0.86 -10.09
CA VAL A 43 7.49 0.02 -8.87
C VAL A 43 7.40 -1.46 -9.23
N ARG A 44 6.58 -1.85 -10.21
CA ARG A 44 6.53 -3.23 -10.71
C ARG A 44 7.88 -3.69 -11.29
N ARG A 45 8.59 -2.83 -12.01
CA ARG A 45 9.95 -3.13 -12.49
C ARG A 45 10.92 -3.38 -11.33
N ASP A 46 10.88 -2.52 -10.31
CA ASP A 46 11.73 -2.67 -9.12
C ASP A 46 11.45 -3.99 -8.40
N ILE A 47 10.17 -4.40 -8.27
CA ILE A 47 9.77 -5.66 -7.64
C ILE A 47 10.41 -6.85 -8.34
N VAL A 48 10.22 -6.98 -9.66
CA VAL A 48 10.74 -8.14 -10.39
C VAL A 48 12.27 -8.17 -10.39
N ARG A 49 12.93 -7.01 -10.43
CA ARG A 49 14.40 -6.89 -10.36
C ARG A 49 14.93 -7.25 -8.98
N MET A 50 14.33 -6.77 -7.90
CA MET A 50 14.72 -7.13 -6.52
C MET A 50 14.64 -8.64 -6.29
N VAL A 51 13.49 -9.23 -6.64
CA VAL A 51 13.24 -10.66 -6.40
C VAL A 51 14.17 -11.53 -7.27
N HIS A 52 14.35 -11.15 -8.54
CA HIS A 52 15.30 -11.84 -9.44
C HIS A 52 16.73 -11.74 -8.93
N GLY A 53 17.19 -10.57 -8.48
CA GLY A 53 18.59 -10.32 -8.12
C GLY A 53 19.11 -11.18 -6.97
N VAL A 54 18.22 -11.76 -6.15
CA VAL A 54 18.57 -12.68 -5.05
C VAL A 54 17.89 -14.05 -5.17
N GLN A 55 17.18 -14.29 -6.27
CA GLN A 55 16.42 -15.53 -6.53
C GLN A 55 15.52 -15.91 -5.35
N SER A 56 14.90 -14.92 -4.70
CA SER A 56 14.07 -15.11 -3.51
C SER A 56 13.13 -13.92 -3.29
N GLY A 57 11.88 -14.17 -2.92
CA GLY A 57 10.90 -13.16 -2.59
C GLY A 57 9.51 -13.51 -3.11
N HIS A 58 8.57 -12.57 -2.93
CA HIS A 58 7.15 -12.78 -3.21
C HIS A 58 6.67 -11.78 -4.29
N PRO A 59 6.87 -12.09 -5.59
CA PRO A 59 6.51 -11.15 -6.65
C PRO A 59 5.00 -11.02 -6.86
N GLY A 60 4.25 -12.11 -6.74
CA GLY A 60 2.83 -12.14 -7.15
C GLY A 60 1.95 -11.15 -6.39
N GLY A 61 1.91 -11.24 -5.07
CA GLY A 61 1.16 -10.29 -4.23
C GLY A 61 1.73 -8.86 -4.29
N SER A 62 3.08 -8.74 -4.39
CA SER A 62 3.73 -7.45 -4.57
C SER A 62 3.24 -6.72 -5.84
N LEU A 63 3.19 -7.41 -6.97
CA LEU A 63 2.68 -6.87 -8.24
C LEU A 63 1.18 -6.56 -8.16
N GLY A 64 0.40 -7.43 -7.50
CA GLY A 64 -1.04 -7.26 -7.33
C GLY A 64 -1.44 -6.01 -6.55
N CYS A 65 -0.74 -5.71 -5.45
CA CYS A 65 -1.04 -4.58 -4.57
C CYS A 65 -0.38 -3.25 -4.99
N THR A 66 0.34 -3.22 -6.13
CA THR A 66 1.15 -2.05 -6.53
C THR A 66 0.32 -0.79 -6.70
N ASP A 67 -0.80 -0.83 -7.43
CA ASP A 67 -1.61 0.35 -7.71
C ASP A 67 -2.17 0.96 -6.42
N PHE A 68 -2.62 0.11 -5.50
CA PHE A 68 -3.12 0.53 -4.20
C PHE A 68 -2.06 1.27 -3.39
N LEU A 69 -0.88 0.66 -3.21
CA LEU A 69 0.13 1.25 -2.34
C LEU A 69 0.74 2.52 -2.95
N VAL A 70 0.84 2.59 -4.28
CA VAL A 70 1.23 3.81 -4.99
C VAL A 70 0.18 4.92 -4.78
N ALA A 71 -1.11 4.64 -4.99
CA ALA A 71 -2.16 5.63 -4.75
C ALA A 71 -2.16 6.12 -3.29
N LEU A 72 -2.03 5.20 -2.34
CA LEU A 72 -2.01 5.53 -0.92
C LEU A 72 -0.85 6.47 -0.57
N TYR A 73 0.38 6.13 -0.97
CA TYR A 73 1.58 6.88 -0.59
C TYR A 73 1.78 8.18 -1.38
N PHE A 74 1.36 8.25 -2.63
CA PHE A 74 1.65 9.41 -3.48
C PHE A 74 0.49 10.40 -3.60
N GLU A 75 -0.74 9.98 -3.28
CA GLU A 75 -1.92 10.86 -3.41
C GLU A 75 -2.69 11.03 -2.10
N VAL A 76 -2.92 9.97 -1.31
CA VAL A 76 -3.92 9.98 -0.25
C VAL A 76 -3.36 10.27 1.14
N MET A 77 -2.25 9.63 1.53
CA MET A 77 -1.66 9.75 2.87
C MET A 77 -1.00 11.11 3.10
N HIS A 78 -1.25 11.68 4.27
CA HIS A 78 -0.41 12.74 4.84
C HIS A 78 0.80 12.10 5.52
N ARG A 79 1.93 12.05 4.83
CA ARG A 79 3.16 11.37 5.26
C ARG A 79 4.36 12.30 5.36
N ASN A 80 5.30 11.97 6.21
CA ASN A 80 6.57 12.67 6.37
C ASN A 80 7.77 11.75 6.04
N PRO A 81 8.47 11.94 4.91
CA PRO A 81 9.68 11.16 4.59
C PRO A 81 10.84 11.36 5.59
N GLY A 82 10.81 12.43 6.37
CA GLY A 82 11.76 12.66 7.48
C GLY A 82 11.63 11.69 8.64
N PHE A 83 10.71 10.76 8.56
CA PHE A 83 10.40 9.61 9.40
C PHE A 83 10.81 9.69 10.87
N GLU A 84 9.81 9.72 11.71
CA GLU A 84 9.95 9.43 13.15
C GLU A 84 9.11 8.22 13.52
N MET A 85 9.63 7.34 14.38
CA MET A 85 8.95 6.08 14.75
C MET A 85 7.59 6.34 15.42
N ASN A 86 7.44 7.43 16.20
CA ASN A 86 6.18 7.77 16.87
C ASN A 86 5.09 8.23 15.89
N GLY A 87 5.46 8.74 14.70
CA GLY A 87 4.55 9.16 13.64
C GLY A 87 3.53 10.21 14.06
N GLN A 88 3.90 11.11 15.00
CA GLN A 88 3.03 12.19 15.44
C GLN A 88 2.78 13.20 14.32
N GLY A 89 1.54 13.58 14.10
CA GLY A 89 1.19 14.59 13.09
C GLY A 89 1.24 14.08 11.64
N GLU A 90 1.24 12.77 11.42
CA GLU A 90 1.16 12.13 10.08
C GLU A 90 0.26 10.90 10.10
N ASP A 91 -0.25 10.50 8.93
CA ASP A 91 -0.93 9.23 8.77
C ASP A 91 0.07 8.07 8.89
N LEU A 92 -0.36 6.93 9.43
CA LEU A 92 0.48 5.74 9.58
C LEU A 92 0.02 4.63 8.65
N PHE A 93 0.99 3.87 8.15
CA PHE A 93 0.71 2.65 7.39
C PHE A 93 1.42 1.44 8.01
N PHE A 94 0.69 0.34 8.15
CA PHE A 94 1.16 -0.95 8.64
C PHE A 94 0.96 -2.04 7.59
N LEU A 95 2.06 -2.63 7.13
CA LEU A 95 2.03 -3.77 6.23
C LEU A 95 1.92 -5.05 7.06
N SER A 96 0.75 -5.69 7.10
CA SER A 96 0.53 -6.94 7.84
C SER A 96 1.05 -8.15 7.06
N ASN A 97 0.71 -8.24 5.78
CA ASN A 97 1.20 -9.25 4.84
C ASN A 97 2.66 -8.97 4.42
N GLY A 98 3.57 -9.00 5.38
CA GLY A 98 4.97 -8.58 5.25
C GLY A 98 5.79 -9.27 4.17
N HIS A 99 5.31 -10.38 3.61
CA HIS A 99 5.96 -11.07 2.50
C HIS A 99 5.97 -10.24 1.20
N ILE A 100 5.04 -9.28 1.02
CA ILE A 100 5.09 -8.35 -0.12
C ILE A 100 6.04 -7.16 0.13
N SER A 101 7.09 -7.38 0.91
CA SER A 101 8.15 -6.41 1.20
C SER A 101 8.81 -5.79 -0.05
N PRO A 102 8.98 -6.49 -1.20
CA PRO A 102 9.52 -5.85 -2.40
C PRO A 102 8.69 -4.64 -2.86
N LEU A 103 7.37 -4.76 -2.85
CA LEU A 103 6.47 -3.63 -3.12
C LEU A 103 6.68 -2.50 -2.10
N PHE A 104 6.66 -2.84 -0.82
CA PHE A 104 6.75 -1.84 0.25
C PHE A 104 8.07 -1.06 0.18
N TYR A 105 9.19 -1.75 0.00
CA TYR A 105 10.49 -1.09 -0.12
C TYR A 105 10.60 -0.21 -1.36
N SER A 106 10.10 -0.65 -2.52
CA SER A 106 10.11 0.17 -3.73
C SER A 106 9.29 1.45 -3.52
N VAL A 107 8.08 1.34 -2.97
CA VAL A 107 7.22 2.50 -2.69
C VAL A 107 7.90 3.46 -1.69
N LEU A 108 8.48 2.96 -0.59
CA LEU A 108 9.18 3.80 0.39
C LEU A 108 10.38 4.52 -0.24
N ALA A 109 11.22 3.82 -1.00
CA ALA A 109 12.38 4.42 -1.66
C ALA A 109 11.95 5.53 -2.65
N ARG A 110 10.97 5.24 -3.52
CA ARG A 110 10.48 6.21 -4.50
C ARG A 110 9.68 7.35 -3.86
N ALA A 111 9.12 7.11 -2.67
CA ALA A 111 8.48 8.14 -1.85
C ALA A 111 9.48 9.00 -1.05
N GLY A 112 10.79 8.72 -1.15
CA GLY A 112 11.87 9.55 -0.60
C GLY A 112 12.29 9.21 0.83
N TYR A 113 11.92 8.03 1.36
CA TYR A 113 12.34 7.60 2.71
C TYR A 113 13.81 7.16 2.75
N PHE A 114 14.33 6.59 1.66
CA PHE A 114 15.72 6.19 1.51
C PHE A 114 16.11 6.14 0.02
N PRO A 115 17.41 6.07 -0.32
CA PRO A 115 17.85 6.08 -1.72
C PRO A 115 17.33 4.88 -2.53
N VAL A 116 16.83 5.12 -3.74
CA VAL A 116 16.33 4.06 -4.65
C VAL A 116 17.41 3.02 -4.97
N SER A 117 18.70 3.42 -5.04
CA SER A 117 19.84 2.52 -5.26
C SER A 117 19.97 1.44 -4.18
N GLU A 118 19.43 1.67 -2.97
CA GLU A 118 19.46 0.68 -1.90
C GLU A 118 18.60 -0.55 -2.21
N LEU A 119 17.61 -0.45 -3.11
CA LEU A 119 16.79 -1.58 -3.56
C LEU A 119 17.64 -2.74 -4.11
N ALA A 120 18.82 -2.44 -4.69
CA ALA A 120 19.77 -3.44 -5.16
C ALA A 120 20.34 -4.34 -4.04
N THR A 121 20.11 -3.99 -2.78
CA THR A 121 20.59 -4.76 -1.62
C THR A 121 19.54 -5.69 -1.01
N PHE A 122 18.33 -5.75 -1.58
CA PHE A 122 17.23 -6.57 -1.07
C PHE A 122 17.69 -8.01 -0.73
N ARG A 123 17.40 -8.46 0.50
CA ARG A 123 17.78 -9.79 1.06
C ARG A 123 19.27 -10.12 1.02
N LYS A 124 20.15 -9.17 0.74
CA LYS A 124 21.60 -9.42 0.83
C LYS A 124 22.07 -9.33 2.28
N LEU A 125 23.17 -9.98 2.57
CA LEU A 125 23.80 -9.95 3.89
C LEU A 125 24.10 -8.49 4.30
N ASN A 126 23.78 -8.11 5.53
CA ASN A 126 23.93 -6.77 6.09
C ASN A 126 23.07 -5.67 5.42
N SER A 127 22.08 -6.07 4.61
CA SER A 127 21.11 -5.09 4.08
C SER A 127 20.00 -4.81 5.09
N ARG A 128 19.51 -3.56 5.11
CA ARG A 128 18.31 -3.19 5.87
C ARG A 128 17.00 -3.66 5.21
N LEU A 129 17.06 -4.05 3.92
CA LEU A 129 15.92 -4.53 3.14
C LEU A 129 15.79 -6.04 3.30
N GLN A 130 15.32 -6.46 4.45
CA GLN A 130 15.12 -7.87 4.80
C GLN A 130 13.98 -8.50 4.00
N GLY A 131 13.90 -9.83 3.96
CA GLY A 131 12.82 -10.54 3.27
C GLY A 131 11.42 -10.21 3.78
N HIS A 132 11.32 -9.86 5.05
CA HIS A 132 10.15 -9.28 5.72
C HIS A 132 10.59 -8.02 6.45
N PRO A 133 9.76 -6.96 6.50
CA PRO A 133 10.12 -5.74 7.21
C PRO A 133 10.44 -6.01 8.68
N ALA A 134 11.50 -5.38 9.17
CA ALA A 134 11.95 -5.53 10.55
C ALA A 134 12.34 -4.16 11.15
N THR A 135 11.83 -3.84 12.33
CA THR A 135 12.06 -2.53 12.96
C THR A 135 13.47 -2.35 13.47
N HIS A 136 14.17 -3.45 13.84
CA HIS A 136 15.57 -3.40 14.31
C HIS A 136 16.56 -3.02 13.20
N GLU A 137 16.17 -3.07 11.94
CA GLU A 137 16.98 -2.61 10.81
C GLU A 137 16.94 -1.08 10.64
N HIS A 138 16.11 -0.40 11.41
CA HIS A 138 15.97 1.07 11.40
C HIS A 138 15.73 1.66 10.00
N LEU A 139 15.04 0.91 9.12
CA LEU A 139 14.69 1.41 7.79
C LEU A 139 13.57 2.45 7.89
N PRO A 140 13.78 3.70 7.41
CA PRO A 140 12.74 4.71 7.45
C PRO A 140 11.46 4.26 6.73
N GLY A 141 10.30 4.50 7.35
CA GLY A 141 8.99 4.06 6.85
C GLY A 141 8.50 2.73 7.45
N VAL A 142 9.36 1.91 8.04
CA VAL A 142 9.01 0.63 8.66
C VAL A 142 8.70 0.82 10.14
N ARG A 143 7.43 0.63 10.54
CA ARG A 143 6.95 0.82 11.93
C ARG A 143 6.57 -0.48 12.65
N VAL A 144 6.54 -1.59 11.92
CA VAL A 144 6.24 -2.91 12.49
C VAL A 144 7.12 -3.96 11.84
N ALA A 145 7.59 -4.91 12.61
CA ALA A 145 8.13 -6.16 12.08
C ALA A 145 6.93 -7.02 11.65
N SER A 146 6.91 -7.45 10.40
CA SER A 146 5.82 -8.25 9.84
C SER A 146 6.34 -9.47 9.10
N GLY A 147 5.43 -10.39 8.72
CA GLY A 147 5.78 -11.69 8.16
C GLY A 147 5.18 -12.86 8.93
N SER A 148 4.96 -12.69 10.25
CA SER A 148 4.02 -13.52 11.01
C SER A 148 2.63 -12.99 10.73
N LEU A 149 1.88 -13.69 9.88
CA LEU A 149 0.57 -13.25 9.42
C LEU A 149 -0.43 -13.12 10.58
N GLY A 150 -1.38 -12.21 10.44
CA GLY A 150 -2.42 -11.95 11.41
C GLY A 150 -2.07 -10.96 12.53
N GLN A 151 -0.77 -10.59 12.71
CA GLN A 151 -0.33 -9.70 13.79
C GLN A 151 -0.60 -8.21 13.51
N GLY A 152 -0.51 -7.81 12.23
CA GLY A 152 -0.47 -6.39 11.85
C GLY A 152 -1.73 -5.62 12.18
N LEU A 153 -2.92 -6.25 12.15
CA LEU A 153 -4.18 -5.58 12.48
C LEU A 153 -4.21 -5.14 13.94
N SER A 154 -3.79 -6.01 14.88
CA SER A 154 -3.71 -5.67 16.30
C SER A 154 -2.75 -4.51 16.57
N VAL A 155 -1.61 -4.47 15.87
CA VAL A 155 -0.65 -3.35 15.97
C VAL A 155 -1.25 -2.06 15.42
N ALA A 156 -1.91 -2.11 14.26
CA ALA A 156 -2.59 -0.95 13.67
C ALA A 156 -3.69 -0.39 14.58
N ILE A 157 -4.46 -1.26 15.24
CA ILE A 157 -5.47 -0.87 16.23
C ILE A 157 -4.82 -0.16 17.42
N GLY A 158 -3.73 -0.71 17.96
CA GLY A 158 -2.98 -0.07 19.05
C GLY A 158 -2.48 1.32 18.68
N ALA A 159 -1.93 1.49 17.47
CA ALA A 159 -1.49 2.79 16.94
C ALA A 159 -2.66 3.77 16.76
N ALA A 160 -3.81 3.30 16.25
CA ALA A 160 -5.01 4.13 16.09
C ALA A 160 -5.55 4.61 17.44
N LEU A 161 -5.59 3.74 18.45
CA LEU A 161 -5.97 4.12 19.82
C LEU A 161 -4.98 5.12 20.43
N SER A 162 -3.66 4.91 20.23
CA SER A 162 -2.63 5.86 20.67
C SER A 162 -2.84 7.26 20.06
N LYS A 163 -3.15 7.34 18.76
CA LYS A 163 -3.48 8.62 18.12
C LYS A 163 -4.69 9.29 18.77
N LYS A 164 -5.76 8.53 19.03
CA LYS A 164 -6.96 9.06 19.71
C LYS A 164 -6.64 9.58 21.11
N LEU A 165 -5.84 8.84 21.90
CA LEU A 165 -5.41 9.27 23.24
C LEU A 165 -4.59 10.55 23.21
N ASN A 166 -3.73 10.71 22.20
CA ASN A 166 -2.91 11.90 22.00
C ASN A 166 -3.64 13.05 21.26
N LYS A 167 -4.93 12.88 20.97
CA LYS A 167 -5.72 13.85 20.18
C LYS A 167 -5.13 14.14 18.80
N ASP A 168 -4.41 13.18 18.24
CA ASP A 168 -3.89 13.23 16.88
C ASP A 168 -4.97 12.72 15.92
N THR A 169 -5.42 13.58 15.02
CA THR A 169 -6.55 13.32 14.11
C THR A 169 -6.15 12.55 12.83
N HIS A 170 -4.86 12.21 12.69
CA HIS A 170 -4.38 11.47 11.53
C HIS A 170 -4.84 10.02 11.56
N ILE A 171 -4.90 9.44 10.36
CA ILE A 171 -5.50 8.13 10.10
C ILE A 171 -4.43 7.04 10.18
N VAL A 172 -4.83 5.85 10.59
CA VAL A 172 -4.02 4.64 10.50
C VAL A 172 -4.56 3.76 9.38
N TYR A 173 -3.68 3.37 8.46
CA TYR A 173 -3.95 2.45 7.36
C TYR A 173 -3.24 1.13 7.62
N SER A 174 -3.84 0.02 7.18
CA SER A 174 -3.19 -1.29 7.18
C SER A 174 -3.56 -2.09 5.93
N LEU A 175 -2.65 -2.96 5.50
CA LEU A 175 -2.87 -3.86 4.36
C LEU A 175 -2.67 -5.31 4.81
N HIS A 176 -3.65 -6.15 4.46
CA HIS A 176 -3.74 -7.57 4.80
C HIS A 176 -3.97 -8.40 3.55
N GLY A 177 -3.57 -9.68 3.57
CA GLY A 177 -3.99 -10.66 2.56
C GLY A 177 -5.28 -11.36 2.96
N ASP A 178 -6.06 -11.85 1.98
CA ASP A 178 -7.24 -12.68 2.26
C ASP A 178 -6.83 -14.02 2.89
N GLY A 179 -5.76 -14.66 2.40
CA GLY A 179 -5.21 -15.86 3.05
C GLY A 179 -4.74 -15.60 4.49
N GLU A 180 -4.28 -14.40 4.80
CA GLU A 180 -3.92 -13.97 6.15
C GLU A 180 -5.13 -13.94 7.10
N LEU A 181 -6.32 -13.66 6.59
CA LEU A 181 -7.55 -13.67 7.40
C LEU A 181 -7.96 -15.07 7.87
N GLN A 182 -7.30 -16.12 7.42
CA GLN A 182 -7.44 -17.48 7.97
C GLN A 182 -6.86 -17.58 9.38
N GLU A 183 -5.99 -16.65 9.79
CA GLU A 183 -5.47 -16.57 11.16
C GLU A 183 -6.52 -16.05 12.13
N GLY A 184 -6.80 -16.82 13.20
CA GLY A 184 -7.89 -16.54 14.16
C GLY A 184 -7.78 -15.20 14.86
N GLN A 185 -6.55 -14.76 15.19
CA GLN A 185 -6.31 -13.49 15.87
C GLN A 185 -6.77 -12.24 15.07
N ASN A 186 -6.91 -12.33 13.75
CA ASN A 186 -7.52 -11.25 12.97
C ASN A 186 -8.97 -11.01 13.41
N TRP A 187 -9.74 -12.09 13.62
CA TRP A 187 -11.15 -12.00 14.04
C TRP A 187 -11.29 -11.47 15.47
N GLU A 188 -10.35 -11.79 16.35
CA GLU A 188 -10.27 -11.18 17.68
C GLU A 188 -10.01 -9.67 17.59
N ALA A 189 -9.05 -9.26 16.74
CA ALA A 189 -8.73 -7.85 16.50
C ALA A 189 -9.90 -7.10 15.86
N ILE A 190 -10.60 -7.70 14.90
CA ILE A 190 -11.77 -7.13 14.22
C ILE A 190 -12.88 -6.85 15.24
N MET A 191 -13.19 -7.82 16.12
CA MET A 191 -14.19 -7.67 17.18
C MET A 191 -13.79 -6.56 18.16
N PHE A 192 -12.52 -6.51 18.59
CA PHE A 192 -11.98 -5.51 19.50
C PHE A 192 -12.10 -4.09 18.93
N ALA A 193 -11.70 -3.90 17.67
CA ALA A 193 -11.72 -2.59 17.02
C ALA A 193 -13.13 -2.01 16.92
N ALA A 194 -14.13 -2.84 16.58
CA ALA A 194 -15.52 -2.43 16.52
C ALA A 194 -16.07 -2.05 17.91
N HIS A 195 -15.81 -2.88 18.94
CA HIS A 195 -16.22 -2.61 20.31
C HIS A 195 -15.67 -1.27 20.83
N HIS A 196 -14.39 -1.01 20.58
CA HIS A 196 -13.70 0.21 21.03
C HIS A 196 -13.86 1.40 20.08
N LYS A 197 -14.67 1.27 19.02
CA LYS A 197 -14.96 2.33 18.04
C LYS A 197 -13.67 2.97 17.51
N VAL A 198 -12.76 2.11 17.00
CA VAL A 198 -11.47 2.57 16.45
C VAL A 198 -11.69 3.15 15.05
N ASP A 199 -12.38 4.28 15.00
CA ASP A 199 -12.94 4.90 13.81
C ASP A 199 -11.96 5.79 13.01
N ASN A 200 -10.70 5.83 13.42
CA ASN A 200 -9.56 6.40 12.70
C ASN A 200 -8.68 5.31 12.05
N LEU A 201 -9.20 4.10 11.88
CA LEU A 201 -8.53 2.96 11.24
C LEU A 201 -9.22 2.59 9.93
N ILE A 202 -8.42 2.46 8.87
CA ILE A 202 -8.82 1.94 7.57
C ILE A 202 -7.97 0.69 7.28
N ALA A 203 -8.56 -0.49 7.37
CA ALA A 203 -7.94 -1.77 7.02
C ALA A 203 -8.32 -2.13 5.58
N THR A 204 -7.33 -2.45 4.75
CA THR A 204 -7.56 -2.93 3.37
C THR A 204 -7.17 -4.40 3.28
N VAL A 205 -8.02 -5.21 2.66
CA VAL A 205 -7.77 -6.64 2.39
C VAL A 205 -7.53 -6.83 0.91
N ASP A 206 -6.39 -7.40 0.57
CA ASP A 206 -6.05 -7.86 -0.78
C ASP A 206 -6.81 -9.16 -1.07
N CYS A 207 -7.96 -9.04 -1.72
CA CYS A 207 -8.83 -10.16 -2.09
C CYS A 207 -8.40 -10.73 -3.45
N ASN A 208 -7.24 -11.36 -3.51
CA ASN A 208 -6.72 -11.98 -4.73
C ASN A 208 -7.12 -13.46 -4.88
N GLY A 209 -7.76 -14.06 -3.87
CA GLY A 209 -8.24 -15.43 -3.87
C GLY A 209 -7.16 -16.51 -3.81
N GLN A 210 -5.91 -16.13 -3.52
CA GLN A 210 -4.77 -17.04 -3.52
C GLN A 210 -3.96 -16.95 -2.23
N GLN A 211 -3.38 -18.07 -1.84
CA GLN A 211 -2.35 -18.15 -0.81
C GLN A 211 -1.27 -19.14 -1.27
N ILE A 212 -0.21 -19.37 -0.48
CA ILE A 212 0.98 -20.13 -0.89
C ILE A 212 0.66 -21.55 -1.34
N ASP A 213 -0.33 -22.21 -0.73
CA ASP A 213 -0.70 -23.60 -1.00
C ASP A 213 -1.80 -23.75 -2.06
N GLY A 214 -2.32 -22.64 -2.60
CA GLY A 214 -3.34 -22.64 -3.64
C GLY A 214 -4.46 -21.61 -3.44
N PRO A 215 -5.59 -21.77 -4.16
CA PRO A 215 -6.74 -20.89 -3.98
C PRO A 215 -7.28 -20.94 -2.54
N THR A 216 -7.56 -19.78 -1.95
CA THR A 216 -8.12 -19.68 -0.59
C THR A 216 -9.40 -20.50 -0.42
N SER A 217 -10.23 -20.57 -1.47
CA SER A 217 -11.46 -21.37 -1.47
C SER A 217 -11.24 -22.88 -1.36
N LYS A 218 -10.03 -23.39 -1.66
CA LYS A 218 -9.69 -24.81 -1.56
C LYS A 218 -8.90 -25.13 -0.30
N VAL A 219 -8.09 -24.19 0.19
CA VAL A 219 -7.24 -24.40 1.37
C VAL A 219 -8.06 -24.20 2.65
N LEU A 220 -8.63 -23.03 2.84
CA LEU A 220 -9.59 -22.72 3.91
C LEU A 220 -10.50 -21.57 3.45
N ASN A 221 -11.72 -21.93 3.04
CA ASN A 221 -12.65 -20.97 2.45
C ASN A 221 -13.12 -19.92 3.47
N LEU A 222 -12.97 -18.66 3.12
CA LEU A 222 -13.41 -17.53 3.95
C LEU A 222 -14.85 -17.11 3.65
N GLU A 223 -15.51 -17.76 2.68
CA GLU A 223 -16.89 -17.44 2.27
C GLU A 223 -17.09 -15.94 2.00
N ASN A 224 -18.24 -15.39 2.34
CA ASN A 224 -18.53 -13.96 2.14
C ASN A 224 -17.84 -13.10 3.19
N LEU A 225 -16.67 -12.57 2.85
CA LEU A 225 -15.92 -11.66 3.74
C LEU A 225 -16.71 -10.40 4.07
N LYS A 226 -17.45 -9.82 3.12
CA LYS A 226 -18.22 -8.60 3.36
C LYS A 226 -19.23 -8.77 4.49
N ASP A 227 -19.99 -9.85 4.46
CA ASP A 227 -20.99 -10.14 5.50
C ASP A 227 -20.34 -10.38 6.86
N LYS A 228 -19.16 -11.02 6.90
CA LYS A 228 -18.41 -11.22 8.13
C LYS A 228 -17.98 -9.88 8.75
N TRP A 229 -17.32 -9.01 7.98
CA TRP A 229 -16.90 -7.70 8.48
C TRP A 229 -18.08 -6.83 8.92
N LEU A 230 -19.19 -6.84 8.16
CA LEU A 230 -20.43 -6.14 8.54
C LEU A 230 -21.01 -6.68 9.85
N ALA A 231 -21.02 -8.02 10.04
CA ALA A 231 -21.52 -8.67 11.26
C ALA A 231 -20.69 -8.31 12.51
N PHE A 232 -19.40 -8.04 12.34
CA PHE A 232 -18.53 -7.51 13.39
C PHE A 232 -18.70 -5.99 13.65
N GLY A 233 -19.54 -5.30 12.86
CA GLY A 233 -19.86 -3.89 13.09
C GLY A 233 -18.95 -2.88 12.39
N TRP A 234 -18.15 -3.33 11.43
CA TRP A 234 -17.32 -2.45 10.60
C TRP A 234 -18.13 -1.80 9.47
N GLU A 235 -17.69 -0.63 9.02
CA GLU A 235 -18.08 -0.09 7.72
C GLU A 235 -17.29 -0.82 6.64
N VAL A 236 -17.94 -1.29 5.56
CA VAL A 236 -17.28 -2.07 4.50
C VAL A 236 -17.44 -1.37 3.16
N LEU A 237 -16.32 -1.15 2.48
CA LEU A 237 -16.24 -0.66 1.13
C LEU A 237 -15.61 -1.73 0.23
N GLU A 238 -15.90 -1.68 -1.07
CA GLU A 238 -15.33 -2.58 -2.06
C GLU A 238 -14.72 -1.76 -3.19
N MET A 239 -13.60 -2.21 -3.76
CA MET A 239 -12.98 -1.55 -4.90
C MET A 239 -12.26 -2.52 -5.83
N ASP A 240 -12.13 -2.12 -7.10
CA ASP A 240 -11.20 -2.73 -8.04
C ASP A 240 -9.78 -2.20 -7.72
N GLY A 241 -8.89 -3.11 -7.30
CA GLY A 241 -7.50 -2.79 -6.92
C GLY A 241 -6.57 -2.55 -8.12
N HIS A 242 -7.10 -2.57 -9.35
CA HIS A 242 -6.36 -2.28 -10.58
C HIS A 242 -6.87 -1.06 -11.33
N ASP A 243 -7.98 -0.46 -10.88
CA ASP A 243 -8.43 0.85 -11.36
C ASP A 243 -7.93 1.96 -10.42
N MET A 244 -6.91 2.68 -10.86
CA MET A 244 -6.27 3.75 -10.09
C MET A 244 -7.28 4.80 -9.61
N LYS A 245 -8.26 5.13 -10.45
CA LYS A 245 -9.31 6.11 -10.10
C LYS A 245 -10.24 5.55 -9.01
N ALA A 246 -10.68 4.31 -9.16
CA ALA A 246 -11.53 3.64 -8.17
C ALA A 246 -10.80 3.54 -6.81
N ILE A 247 -9.49 3.26 -6.82
CA ILE A 247 -8.66 3.20 -5.61
C ILE A 247 -8.65 4.57 -4.90
N VAL A 248 -8.29 5.64 -5.62
CA VAL A 248 -8.21 6.99 -5.04
C VAL A 248 -9.58 7.45 -4.52
N ASP A 249 -10.64 7.24 -5.30
CA ASP A 249 -12.01 7.61 -4.91
C ASP A 249 -12.45 6.85 -3.65
N THR A 250 -12.20 5.52 -3.59
CA THR A 250 -12.59 4.69 -2.44
C THR A 250 -11.79 5.04 -1.18
N LEU A 251 -10.49 5.29 -1.31
CA LEU A 251 -9.67 5.74 -0.19
C LEU A 251 -10.13 7.10 0.36
N ASN A 252 -10.46 8.05 -0.51
CA ASN A 252 -11.00 9.35 -0.09
C ASN A 252 -12.40 9.22 0.53
N LEU A 253 -13.25 8.34 0.00
CA LEU A 253 -14.54 8.01 0.63
C LEU A 253 -14.34 7.41 2.03
N ALA A 254 -13.41 6.46 2.19
CA ALA A 254 -13.06 5.89 3.50
C ALA A 254 -12.59 6.98 4.47
N LYS A 255 -11.68 7.87 4.03
CA LYS A 255 -11.25 9.03 4.85
C LYS A 255 -12.43 9.88 5.33
N SER A 256 -13.40 10.16 4.48
CA SER A 256 -14.58 10.97 4.84
C SER A 256 -15.50 10.30 5.86
N LYS A 257 -15.40 8.98 6.02
CA LYS A 257 -16.16 8.17 6.97
C LYS A 257 -15.44 7.95 8.30
N THR A 258 -14.18 8.36 8.45
CA THR A 258 -13.47 8.29 9.74
C THR A 258 -14.12 9.21 10.78
N GLY A 259 -13.97 8.90 12.07
CA GLY A 259 -14.56 9.69 13.16
C GLY A 259 -16.05 9.45 13.39
N GLN A 260 -16.67 8.46 12.72
CA GLN A 260 -18.12 8.18 12.81
C GLN A 260 -18.45 6.97 13.72
N GLY A 261 -17.50 6.55 14.56
CA GLY A 261 -17.69 5.51 15.55
C GLY A 261 -17.57 4.07 15.04
N LYS A 262 -17.15 3.87 13.78
CA LYS A 262 -16.90 2.54 13.20
C LYS A 262 -15.53 2.49 12.52
N PRO A 263 -14.75 1.42 12.72
CA PRO A 263 -13.58 1.16 11.87
C PRO A 263 -14.03 0.81 10.44
N ILE A 264 -13.15 1.00 9.48
CA ILE A 264 -13.46 0.85 8.05
C ILE A 264 -12.61 -0.28 7.46
N CYS A 265 -13.26 -1.20 6.77
CA CYS A 265 -12.63 -2.23 5.96
C CYS A 265 -12.85 -1.94 4.47
N ILE A 266 -11.80 -2.05 3.67
CA ILE A 266 -11.88 -2.02 2.21
C ILE A 266 -11.54 -3.43 1.70
N LEU A 267 -12.48 -4.08 1.04
CA LEU A 267 -12.24 -5.32 0.31
C LEU A 267 -11.78 -4.95 -1.11
N MET A 268 -10.51 -5.11 -1.36
CA MET A 268 -9.85 -4.73 -2.61
C MET A 268 -9.70 -5.95 -3.50
N LYS A 269 -10.42 -6.03 -4.60
CA LYS A 269 -10.28 -7.10 -5.58
C LYS A 269 -9.03 -6.88 -6.42
N THR A 270 -8.09 -7.83 -6.41
CA THR A 270 -6.87 -7.80 -7.20
C THR A 270 -6.63 -9.10 -7.95
N GLY A 271 -5.60 -9.10 -8.80
CA GLY A 271 -5.02 -10.29 -9.42
C GLY A 271 -3.54 -10.42 -9.04
N MET A 272 -3.16 -11.56 -8.50
CA MET A 272 -1.75 -11.87 -8.23
C MET A 272 -0.94 -11.76 -9.53
N GLY A 273 0.26 -11.19 -9.49
CA GLY A 273 1.15 -11.09 -10.66
C GLY A 273 0.81 -10.01 -11.67
N LYS A 274 -0.03 -9.02 -11.32
CA LYS A 274 -0.53 -7.96 -12.22
C LYS A 274 0.55 -7.25 -13.01
N GLY A 275 0.37 -7.20 -14.34
CA GLY A 275 1.26 -6.54 -15.29
C GLY A 275 2.30 -7.47 -15.92
N VAL A 276 2.38 -8.73 -15.51
CA VAL A 276 3.26 -9.76 -16.07
C VAL A 276 2.43 -10.98 -16.46
N ASN A 277 2.15 -11.16 -17.73
CA ASN A 277 1.16 -12.09 -18.25
C ASN A 277 1.33 -13.55 -17.79
N PHE A 278 2.56 -14.03 -17.66
CA PHE A 278 2.84 -15.40 -17.20
C PHE A 278 2.78 -15.56 -15.66
N MET A 279 2.63 -14.45 -14.93
CA MET A 279 2.45 -14.44 -13.47
C MET A 279 0.99 -14.23 -13.06
N GLU A 280 0.18 -13.59 -13.94
CA GLU A 280 -1.19 -13.20 -13.59
C GLU A 280 -2.07 -14.41 -13.24
N GLY A 281 -2.70 -14.34 -12.04
CA GLY A 281 -3.69 -15.32 -11.58
C GLY A 281 -3.13 -16.67 -11.11
N SER A 282 -1.81 -16.89 -11.14
CA SER A 282 -1.19 -18.13 -10.67
C SER A 282 -0.61 -18.00 -9.27
N HIS A 283 -1.04 -18.90 -8.37
CA HIS A 283 -0.50 -18.99 -7.00
C HIS A 283 0.98 -19.40 -6.96
N GLU A 284 1.50 -20.05 -8.01
CA GLU A 284 2.90 -20.44 -8.11
C GLU A 284 3.84 -19.23 -7.95
N TRP A 285 3.41 -18.07 -8.43
CA TRP A 285 4.17 -16.81 -8.28
C TRP A 285 4.03 -16.15 -6.92
N HIS A 286 3.37 -16.81 -5.96
CA HIS A 286 3.31 -16.30 -4.60
C HIS A 286 4.72 -16.12 -4.01
N GLY A 287 5.61 -17.13 -4.17
CA GLY A 287 6.94 -17.13 -3.58
C GLY A 287 8.08 -17.56 -4.50
N ILE A 288 7.86 -17.63 -5.81
CA ILE A 288 8.88 -18.06 -6.80
C ILE A 288 9.51 -16.83 -7.47
N ALA A 289 10.84 -16.82 -7.56
CA ALA A 289 11.58 -15.78 -8.27
C ALA A 289 11.62 -16.09 -9.78
N PRO A 290 11.52 -15.07 -10.66
CA PRO A 290 11.72 -15.25 -12.09
C PRO A 290 13.17 -15.60 -12.41
N ASN A 291 13.41 -16.46 -13.39
CA ASN A 291 14.74 -16.70 -13.97
C ASN A 291 15.12 -15.56 -14.95
N ASP A 292 16.33 -15.62 -15.54
CA ASP A 292 16.86 -14.58 -16.43
C ASP A 292 15.95 -14.30 -17.65
N ASP A 293 15.41 -15.35 -18.29
CA ASP A 293 14.53 -15.17 -19.44
C ASP A 293 13.15 -14.64 -19.03
N GLN A 294 12.64 -15.08 -17.91
CA GLN A 294 11.39 -14.55 -17.32
C GLN A 294 11.54 -13.10 -16.88
N LEU A 295 12.69 -12.72 -16.31
CA LEU A 295 12.96 -11.31 -16.01
C LEU A 295 12.92 -10.45 -17.27
N LYS A 296 13.61 -10.86 -18.35
CA LYS A 296 13.59 -10.15 -19.62
C LYS A 296 12.17 -9.98 -20.18
N GLN A 297 11.38 -11.06 -20.11
CA GLN A 297 9.97 -11.04 -20.56
C GLN A 297 9.11 -10.12 -19.68
N ALA A 298 9.29 -10.13 -18.35
CA ALA A 298 8.57 -9.25 -17.44
C ALA A 298 8.91 -7.77 -17.68
N LEU A 299 10.21 -7.44 -17.80
CA LEU A 299 10.66 -6.08 -18.05
C LEU A 299 10.21 -5.54 -19.41
N ALA A 300 10.04 -6.40 -20.43
CA ALA A 300 9.49 -6.02 -21.72
C ALA A 300 8.01 -5.64 -21.67
N GLN A 301 7.27 -6.13 -20.67
CA GLN A 301 5.84 -5.83 -20.47
C GLN A 301 5.62 -4.63 -19.53
N LEU A 302 6.63 -4.26 -18.75
CA LEU A 302 6.58 -3.18 -17.78
C LEU A 302 7.39 -1.97 -18.28
N PRO A 303 6.75 -0.89 -18.77
CA PRO A 303 7.47 0.30 -19.22
C PRO A 303 8.38 0.90 -18.15
N GLU A 304 9.61 1.24 -18.52
CA GLU A 304 10.50 2.04 -17.68
C GLU A 304 10.06 3.50 -17.74
N THR A 305 9.79 4.11 -16.60
CA THR A 305 9.20 5.45 -16.52
C THR A 305 10.00 6.43 -15.67
N LEU A 306 10.63 5.95 -14.59
CA LEU A 306 11.37 6.78 -13.64
C LEU A 306 12.85 6.40 -13.52
N GLY A 307 13.32 5.53 -14.38
CA GLY A 307 14.67 4.99 -14.36
C GLY A 307 14.82 3.80 -13.40
N ASP A 308 15.52 2.78 -13.89
CA ASP A 308 15.92 1.60 -13.11
C ASP A 308 17.08 1.97 -12.16
N TYR A 309 17.17 1.28 -10.98
CA TYR A 309 18.28 1.46 -10.03
C TYR A 309 19.50 0.62 -10.41
#